data_281ba6b6b8d946996cc654648055b11e
#
_entry.id   281ba6b6b8d946996cc654648055b11e
#
_cell.length_a   1.000
_cell.length_b   1.000
_cell.length_c   1.000
_cell.angle_alpha   90.00
_cell.angle_beta   90.00
_cell.angle_gamma   90.00
#
_symmetry.space_group_name_H-M   'P 1'
#
loop_
_entity.id
_entity.type
_entity.pdbx_description
1 polymer ?
#
loop_
_entity_poly.entity_id
_entity_poly.type
_entity_poly.pdbx_seq_one_letter_code
_entity_poly.pdbx_strand_id
1 'polypeptide(L)'
;MARLLNMNGILTRDVVLLLSAGMSYFVVAGISFPVLPRLVKQELNGGEFEIGLAFGLMGLGMLAMRPLVGFLADKYGRKHLIVVGAITIIVTQLLHVPAARSSLGMLLLVRFVLGLGSSAMYVGQATTATELPPSSRSGEIFSLFNVSVVAGFAVGPVVGEITLQREGFSTAFAVAALFAFLCLLLGLLLPETKPQGGKAHFEGVKSLIHPIAVRAGAVSFLLFGAFLSFNAFITPFAESMGVGTVRWILLTYALTSVFTRLFGGRLIDTVDRRTLGSCSHVIVIIGLLVLVVFNNHPSLYVGGIIMAIGLSFNVPLMVVIAADSASPDERSRVVATVIVFGDLANSFAAFGFGALAEGLGYRGMYAIVAGMVGIAAVLYRSKFTAPLIGIHKNS
;
A
#
# COMPACT_ATOMS: atom_id res chain seq x y z
N MET A 1 -10.75 -20.25 -14.85
CA MET A 1 -12.16 -19.84 -14.69
C MET A 1 -12.96 -20.81 -13.82
N ALA A 2 -12.85 -22.13 -13.99
CA ALA A 2 -13.58 -23.11 -13.15
C ALA A 2 -13.24 -23.08 -11.65
N ARG A 3 -11.99 -22.76 -11.24
CA ARG A 3 -11.62 -22.62 -9.81
C ARG A 3 -12.14 -21.31 -9.17
N LEU A 4 -12.36 -20.25 -9.94
CA LEU A 4 -13.00 -19.00 -9.45
C LEU A 4 -14.49 -19.19 -9.20
N LEU A 5 -15.12 -20.24 -9.78
CA LEU A 5 -16.53 -20.56 -9.62
C LEU A 5 -16.80 -21.52 -8.46
N ASN A 6 -15.77 -22.14 -7.86
CA ASN A 6 -15.95 -22.99 -6.68
C ASN A 6 -15.79 -22.20 -5.37
N MET A 7 -16.49 -21.04 -5.30
CA MET A 7 -16.54 -20.19 -4.10
C MET A 7 -17.48 -20.76 -3.02
N ASN A 8 -18.19 -21.86 -3.32
CA ASN A 8 -19.01 -22.56 -2.33
C ASN A 8 -18.14 -23.07 -1.18
N GLY A 9 -18.34 -22.50 0.00
CA GLY A 9 -17.62 -22.83 1.24
C GLY A 9 -16.48 -21.90 1.64
N ILE A 10 -16.03 -20.93 0.78
CA ILE A 10 -15.04 -19.90 1.19
C ILE A 10 -15.74 -18.62 1.64
N LEU A 11 -16.75 -18.17 0.92
CA LEU A 11 -17.49 -16.95 1.25
C LEU A 11 -18.42 -17.19 2.45
N THR A 12 -17.80 -17.50 3.59
CA THR A 12 -18.50 -17.51 4.87
C THR A 12 -18.85 -16.09 5.27
N ARG A 13 -19.80 -15.94 6.21
CA ARG A 13 -20.14 -14.63 6.79
C ARG A 13 -18.88 -13.89 7.26
N ASP A 14 -17.97 -14.55 7.95
CA ASP A 14 -16.78 -13.92 8.54
C ASP A 14 -15.78 -13.48 7.47
N VAL A 15 -15.63 -14.25 6.39
CA VAL A 15 -14.81 -13.84 5.24
C VAL A 15 -15.42 -12.62 4.56
N VAL A 16 -16.72 -12.57 4.33
CA VAL A 16 -17.39 -11.40 3.73
C VAL A 16 -17.23 -10.17 4.61
N LEU A 17 -17.39 -10.30 5.93
CA LEU A 17 -17.16 -9.22 6.90
C LEU A 17 -15.71 -8.69 6.80
N LEU A 18 -14.72 -9.59 6.75
CA LEU A 18 -13.32 -9.24 6.65
C LEU A 18 -13.01 -8.51 5.32
N LEU A 19 -13.48 -9.03 4.19
CA LEU A 19 -13.28 -8.41 2.88
C LEU A 19 -13.91 -7.02 2.82
N SER A 20 -15.10 -6.85 3.37
CA SER A 20 -15.79 -5.56 3.43
C SER A 20 -15.09 -4.57 4.36
N ALA A 21 -14.58 -5.03 5.51
CA ALA A 21 -13.78 -4.22 6.42
C ALA A 21 -12.45 -3.79 5.77
N GLY A 22 -11.77 -4.71 5.08
CA GLY A 22 -10.55 -4.42 4.32
C GLY A 22 -10.79 -3.39 3.23
N MET A 23 -11.82 -3.59 2.40
CA MET A 23 -12.19 -2.63 1.36
C MET A 23 -12.47 -1.24 1.97
N SER A 24 -13.26 -1.17 3.05
CA SER A 24 -13.61 0.08 3.72
C SER A 24 -12.36 0.83 4.23
N TYR A 25 -11.41 0.13 4.86
CA TYR A 25 -10.16 0.73 5.31
C TYR A 25 -9.33 1.29 4.14
N PHE A 26 -9.22 0.55 3.03
CA PHE A 26 -8.44 1.01 1.89
C PHE A 26 -9.13 2.09 1.06
N VAL A 27 -10.46 2.24 1.16
CA VAL A 27 -11.17 3.44 0.67
C VAL A 27 -10.70 4.67 1.45
N VAL A 28 -10.57 4.59 2.78
CA VAL A 28 -10.03 5.69 3.61
C VAL A 28 -8.63 6.10 3.15
N ALA A 29 -7.75 5.12 2.96
CA ALA A 29 -6.38 5.37 2.49
C ALA A 29 -6.36 6.00 1.08
N GLY A 30 -7.22 5.51 0.19
CA GLY A 30 -7.36 6.02 -1.19
C GLY A 30 -7.87 7.46 -1.25
N ILE A 31 -8.80 7.86 -0.39
CA ILE A 31 -9.30 9.25 -0.29
C ILE A 31 -8.15 10.22 -0.06
N SER A 32 -7.14 9.84 0.69
CA SER A 32 -5.99 10.70 1.01
C SER A 32 -5.18 11.11 -0.22
N PHE A 33 -5.13 10.31 -1.29
CA PHE A 33 -4.28 10.62 -2.45
C PHE A 33 -4.68 11.91 -3.18
N PRO A 34 -5.93 12.17 -3.55
CA PRO A 34 -6.32 13.44 -4.14
C PRO A 34 -6.55 14.57 -3.12
N VAL A 35 -6.90 14.24 -1.86
CA VAL A 35 -7.35 15.24 -0.87
C VAL A 35 -6.19 15.85 -0.11
N LEU A 36 -5.23 15.04 0.36
CA LEU A 36 -4.15 15.51 1.22
C LEU A 36 -3.21 16.53 0.56
N PRO A 37 -2.74 16.33 -0.70
CA PRO A 37 -1.89 17.32 -1.36
C PRO A 37 -2.58 18.68 -1.48
N ARG A 38 -3.86 18.69 -1.81
CA ARG A 38 -4.66 19.94 -1.89
C ARG A 38 -4.87 20.59 -0.52
N LEU A 39 -5.11 19.78 0.54
CA LEU A 39 -5.20 20.30 1.91
C LEU A 39 -3.91 21.00 2.32
N VAL A 40 -2.74 20.41 2.05
CA VAL A 40 -1.44 21.01 2.36
C VAL A 40 -1.24 22.30 1.58
N LYS A 41 -1.58 22.33 0.29
CA LYS A 41 -1.41 23.54 -0.54
C LYS A 41 -2.38 24.66 -0.16
N GLN A 42 -3.65 24.35 0.11
CA GLN A 42 -4.70 25.38 0.26
C GLN A 42 -4.89 25.85 1.70
N GLU A 43 -4.74 24.98 2.70
CA GLU A 43 -4.94 25.38 4.11
C GLU A 43 -3.61 25.77 4.78
N LEU A 44 -2.47 25.25 4.31
CA LEU A 44 -1.14 25.51 4.91
C LEU A 44 -0.22 26.36 4.02
N ASN A 45 -0.62 26.67 2.77
CA ASN A 45 0.26 27.24 1.74
C ASN A 45 1.59 26.46 1.59
N GLY A 46 1.54 25.14 1.85
CA GLY A 46 2.70 24.26 1.79
C GLY A 46 3.07 23.86 0.36
N GLY A 47 4.35 23.55 0.14
CA GLY A 47 4.90 23.06 -1.11
C GLY A 47 4.90 21.53 -1.22
N GLU A 48 5.68 21.04 -2.16
CA GLU A 48 5.79 19.61 -2.45
C GLU A 48 6.52 18.85 -1.34
N PHE A 49 7.43 19.54 -0.64
CA PHE A 49 8.13 18.96 0.50
C PHE A 49 7.18 18.67 1.67
N GLU A 50 6.28 19.59 2.02
CA GLU A 50 5.27 19.40 3.05
C GLU A 50 4.29 18.29 2.69
N ILE A 51 3.94 18.13 1.40
CA ILE A 51 3.16 16.99 0.92
C ILE A 51 3.92 15.69 1.20
N GLY A 52 5.20 15.63 0.83
CA GLY A 52 6.07 14.50 1.11
C GLY A 52 6.18 14.19 2.60
N LEU A 53 6.33 15.21 3.46
CA LEU A 53 6.33 15.06 4.92
C LEU A 53 5.01 14.45 5.42
N ALA A 54 3.87 14.95 4.94
CA ALA A 54 2.57 14.48 5.38
C ALA A 54 2.33 12.99 5.02
N PHE A 55 2.73 12.52 3.84
CA PHE A 55 2.69 11.10 3.51
C PHE A 55 3.71 10.29 4.30
N GLY A 56 4.94 10.77 4.40
CA GLY A 56 6.04 10.06 5.06
C GLY A 56 5.85 9.89 6.56
N LEU A 57 5.30 10.89 7.27
CA LEU A 57 5.03 10.77 8.71
C LEU A 57 4.00 9.67 9.01
N MET A 58 3.01 9.47 8.14
CA MET A 58 2.11 8.31 8.25
C MET A 58 2.91 7.00 8.12
N GLY A 59 3.82 6.91 7.14
CA GLY A 59 4.70 5.76 6.98
C GLY A 59 5.57 5.50 8.22
N LEU A 60 6.17 6.56 8.81
CA LEU A 60 6.92 6.46 10.05
C LEU A 60 6.08 5.96 11.21
N GLY A 61 4.83 6.39 11.34
CA GLY A 61 3.89 5.86 12.34
C GLY A 61 3.63 4.36 12.13
N MET A 62 3.42 3.93 10.87
CA MET A 62 3.27 2.50 10.56
C MET A 62 4.52 1.71 10.94
N LEU A 63 5.70 2.20 10.59
CA LEU A 63 6.98 1.57 10.90
C LEU A 63 7.24 1.50 12.41
N ALA A 64 6.96 2.58 13.15
CA ALA A 64 7.11 2.63 14.60
C ALA A 64 6.22 1.60 15.34
N MET A 65 5.04 1.32 14.77
CA MET A 65 4.12 0.31 15.34
C MET A 65 4.54 -1.13 15.04
N ARG A 66 5.36 -1.40 13.99
CA ARG A 66 5.72 -2.76 13.54
C ARG A 66 6.26 -3.67 14.64
N PRO A 67 7.25 -3.25 15.48
CA PRO A 67 7.77 -4.14 16.51
C PRO A 67 6.74 -4.48 17.59
N LEU A 68 5.74 -3.63 17.79
CA LEU A 68 4.74 -3.77 18.84
C LEU A 68 3.49 -4.53 18.37
N VAL A 69 3.12 -4.39 17.09
CA VAL A 69 1.83 -4.86 16.60
C VAL A 69 1.67 -6.37 16.70
N GLY A 70 2.73 -7.15 16.44
CA GLY A 70 2.72 -8.61 16.59
C GLY A 70 2.50 -9.01 18.05
N PHE A 71 3.27 -8.42 18.96
CA PHE A 71 3.11 -8.65 20.41
C PHE A 71 1.71 -8.29 20.90
N LEU A 72 1.17 -7.14 20.47
CA LEU A 72 -0.17 -6.71 20.84
C LEU A 72 -1.25 -7.64 20.26
N ALA A 73 -1.07 -8.13 19.02
CA ALA A 73 -1.93 -9.11 18.38
C ALA A 73 -2.00 -10.42 19.21
N ASP A 74 -0.85 -10.91 19.65
CA ASP A 74 -0.76 -12.13 20.45
C ASP A 74 -1.27 -11.94 21.88
N LYS A 75 -1.08 -10.77 22.46
CA LYS A 75 -1.52 -10.46 23.82
C LYS A 75 -3.02 -10.18 23.92
N TYR A 76 -3.53 -9.29 23.06
CA TYR A 76 -4.91 -8.79 23.15
C TYR A 76 -5.86 -9.37 22.12
N GLY A 77 -5.34 -9.97 21.05
CA GLY A 77 -6.14 -10.54 19.96
C GLY A 77 -6.20 -9.64 18.73
N ARG A 78 -6.57 -10.26 17.60
CA ARG A 78 -6.60 -9.59 16.28
C ARG A 78 -7.75 -8.60 16.20
N LYS A 79 -8.91 -8.97 16.74
CA LYS A 79 -10.10 -8.11 16.79
C LYS A 79 -9.84 -6.80 17.53
N HIS A 80 -9.13 -6.84 18.66
CA HIS A 80 -8.79 -5.63 19.42
C HIS A 80 -7.91 -4.67 18.61
N LEU A 81 -6.95 -5.18 17.83
CA LEU A 81 -6.13 -4.35 16.95
C LEU A 81 -6.97 -3.66 15.87
N ILE A 82 -7.91 -4.40 15.26
CA ILE A 82 -8.84 -3.85 14.27
C ILE A 82 -9.68 -2.72 14.89
N VAL A 83 -10.25 -2.95 16.06
CA VAL A 83 -11.10 -1.97 16.75
C VAL A 83 -10.32 -0.71 17.15
N VAL A 84 -9.17 -0.88 17.83
CA VAL A 84 -8.33 0.26 18.24
C VAL A 84 -7.80 1.01 17.02
N GLY A 85 -7.35 0.31 15.99
CA GLY A 85 -6.93 0.88 14.74
C GLY A 85 -8.05 1.71 14.08
N ALA A 86 -9.28 1.17 14.01
CA ALA A 86 -10.43 1.87 13.44
C ALA A 86 -10.76 3.16 14.21
N ILE A 87 -10.81 3.09 15.54
CA ILE A 87 -11.08 4.26 16.39
C ILE A 87 -10.00 5.34 16.16
N THR A 88 -8.72 4.93 16.14
CA THR A 88 -7.61 5.86 15.87
C THR A 88 -7.76 6.52 14.50
N ILE A 89 -8.13 5.75 13.47
CA ILE A 89 -8.34 6.26 12.11
C ILE A 89 -9.53 7.23 12.09
N ILE A 90 -10.66 6.91 12.72
CA ILE A 90 -11.84 7.80 12.79
C ILE A 90 -11.44 9.15 13.39
N VAL A 91 -10.81 9.12 14.56
CA VAL A 91 -10.40 10.34 15.28
C VAL A 91 -9.42 11.17 14.43
N THR A 92 -8.41 10.54 13.87
CA THR A 92 -7.42 11.24 13.05
C THR A 92 -8.01 11.78 11.76
N GLN A 93 -8.95 11.08 11.10
CA GLN A 93 -9.62 11.62 9.91
C GLN A 93 -10.40 12.88 10.24
N LEU A 94 -11.13 12.92 11.34
CA LEU A 94 -11.87 14.12 11.78
C LEU A 94 -10.93 15.27 12.18
N LEU A 95 -9.72 14.97 12.63
CA LEU A 95 -8.73 15.97 13.05
C LEU A 95 -7.89 16.56 11.90
N HIS A 96 -7.91 16.01 10.67
CA HIS A 96 -7.06 16.49 9.58
C HIS A 96 -7.26 17.98 9.27
N VAL A 97 -8.50 18.43 9.11
CA VAL A 97 -8.78 19.83 8.76
C VAL A 97 -8.49 20.78 9.93
N PRO A 98 -8.96 20.53 11.16
CA PRO A 98 -8.58 21.37 12.31
C PRO A 98 -7.06 21.43 12.52
N ALA A 99 -6.36 20.31 12.36
CA ALA A 99 -4.92 20.27 12.51
C ALA A 99 -4.19 21.08 11.42
N ALA A 100 -4.60 20.95 10.16
CA ALA A 100 -4.04 21.72 9.06
C ALA A 100 -4.25 23.22 9.25
N ARG A 101 -5.44 23.64 9.73
CA ARG A 101 -5.72 25.04 10.04
C ARG A 101 -4.94 25.56 11.25
N SER A 102 -4.48 24.68 12.13
CA SER A 102 -3.68 25.06 13.29
C SER A 102 -2.21 25.26 12.91
N SER A 103 -1.58 24.23 12.35
CA SER A 103 -0.17 24.26 11.90
C SER A 103 0.22 23.00 11.12
N LEU A 104 1.30 23.10 10.36
CA LEU A 104 1.93 21.92 9.74
C LEU A 104 2.32 20.87 10.77
N GLY A 105 2.93 21.27 11.90
CA GLY A 105 3.33 20.34 12.95
C GLY A 105 2.16 19.52 13.50
N MET A 106 0.99 20.14 13.67
CA MET A 106 -0.23 19.48 14.13
C MET A 106 -0.75 18.48 13.08
N LEU A 107 -0.75 18.84 11.79
CA LEU A 107 -1.10 17.92 10.72
C LEU A 107 -0.14 16.73 10.69
N LEU A 108 1.17 16.96 10.81
CA LEU A 108 2.18 15.90 10.83
C LEU A 108 2.00 14.95 12.02
N LEU A 109 1.65 15.47 13.20
CA LEU A 109 1.32 14.66 14.37
C LEU A 109 0.09 13.78 14.13
N VAL A 110 -0.98 14.34 13.56
CA VAL A 110 -2.19 13.58 13.18
C VAL A 110 -1.84 12.49 12.17
N ARG A 111 -0.99 12.77 11.18
CA ARG A 111 -0.52 11.81 10.19
C ARG A 111 0.31 10.68 10.83
N PHE A 112 1.18 11.00 11.79
CA PHE A 112 1.93 9.99 12.52
C PHE A 112 1.03 9.06 13.33
N VAL A 113 0.07 9.63 14.09
CA VAL A 113 -0.91 8.85 14.87
C VAL A 113 -1.80 8.00 13.95
N LEU A 114 -2.22 8.55 12.79
CA LEU A 114 -2.92 7.77 11.76
C LEU A 114 -2.10 6.56 11.31
N GLY A 115 -0.78 6.72 11.16
CA GLY A 115 0.13 5.63 10.82
C GLY A 115 0.14 4.50 11.85
N LEU A 116 0.17 4.85 13.15
CA LEU A 116 0.09 3.87 14.24
C LEU A 116 -1.21 3.05 14.14
N GLY A 117 -2.36 3.73 14.00
CA GLY A 117 -3.67 3.07 13.85
C GLY A 117 -3.77 2.23 12.57
N SER A 118 -3.22 2.72 11.47
CA SER A 118 -3.21 2.02 10.17
C SER A 118 -2.41 0.72 10.23
N SER A 119 -1.26 0.71 10.93
CA SER A 119 -0.46 -0.50 11.13
C SER A 119 -1.22 -1.55 11.94
N ALA A 120 -1.86 -1.14 13.05
CA ALA A 120 -2.68 -2.02 13.88
C ALA A 120 -3.84 -2.62 13.06
N MET A 121 -4.57 -1.76 12.33
CA MET A 121 -5.68 -2.16 11.47
C MET A 121 -5.26 -3.18 10.41
N TYR A 122 -4.24 -2.86 9.63
CA TYR A 122 -3.79 -3.71 8.52
C TYR A 122 -3.30 -5.07 9.02
N VAL A 123 -2.46 -5.09 10.06
CA VAL A 123 -1.93 -6.36 10.60
C VAL A 123 -3.05 -7.18 11.21
N GLY A 124 -3.98 -6.57 11.96
CA GLY A 124 -5.13 -7.26 12.50
C GLY A 124 -5.96 -7.95 11.40
N GLN A 125 -6.30 -7.23 10.33
CA GLN A 125 -7.08 -7.77 9.21
C GLN A 125 -6.29 -8.83 8.42
N ALA A 126 -5.03 -8.58 8.08
CA ALA A 126 -4.20 -9.50 7.30
C ALA A 126 -3.96 -10.81 8.05
N THR A 127 -3.73 -10.76 9.37
CA THR A 127 -3.57 -11.95 10.20
C THR A 127 -4.91 -12.71 10.30
N THR A 128 -6.02 -12.01 10.55
CA THR A 128 -7.36 -12.62 10.54
C THR A 128 -7.64 -13.35 9.23
N ALA A 129 -7.22 -12.77 8.07
CA ALA A 129 -7.38 -13.41 6.76
C ALA A 129 -6.66 -14.76 6.63
N THR A 130 -5.57 -14.95 7.36
CA THR A 130 -4.81 -16.21 7.35
C THR A 130 -5.29 -17.21 8.39
N GLU A 131 -6.01 -16.75 9.41
CA GLU A 131 -6.47 -17.58 10.54
C GLU A 131 -7.94 -18.01 10.43
N LEU A 132 -8.76 -17.34 9.58
CA LEU A 132 -10.16 -17.72 9.39
C LEU A 132 -10.30 -19.13 8.75
N PRO A 133 -11.26 -19.94 9.24
CA PRO A 133 -11.54 -21.26 8.64
C PRO A 133 -12.14 -21.14 7.22
N PRO A 134 -11.89 -22.13 6.36
CA PRO A 134 -11.10 -23.32 6.63
C PRO A 134 -9.58 -23.07 6.46
N SER A 135 -8.80 -23.53 7.42
CA SER A 135 -7.33 -23.35 7.43
C SER A 135 -6.62 -23.93 6.20
N SER A 136 -7.20 -24.96 5.58
CA SER A 136 -6.69 -25.52 4.31
C SER A 136 -6.81 -24.57 3.11
N ARG A 137 -7.56 -23.47 3.23
CA ARG A 137 -7.80 -22.48 2.17
C ARG A 137 -7.40 -21.05 2.59
N SER A 138 -6.60 -20.90 3.63
CA SER A 138 -6.14 -19.60 4.15
C SER A 138 -5.45 -18.73 3.08
N GLY A 139 -4.69 -19.33 2.18
CA GLY A 139 -4.09 -18.63 1.04
C GLY A 139 -5.12 -18.03 0.07
N GLU A 140 -6.25 -18.71 -0.14
CA GLU A 140 -7.33 -18.21 -0.99
C GLU A 140 -8.06 -17.05 -0.31
N ILE A 141 -8.33 -17.15 1.01
CA ILE A 141 -8.94 -16.07 1.80
C ILE A 141 -8.02 -14.84 1.80
N PHE A 142 -6.73 -15.03 2.03
CA PHE A 142 -5.76 -13.94 1.99
C PHE A 142 -5.65 -13.30 0.59
N SER A 143 -5.75 -14.11 -0.47
CA SER A 143 -5.80 -13.59 -1.85
C SER A 143 -7.04 -12.72 -2.09
N LEU A 144 -8.22 -13.17 -1.64
CA LEU A 144 -9.45 -12.38 -1.71
C LEU A 144 -9.36 -11.09 -0.89
N PHE A 145 -8.73 -11.15 0.30
CA PHE A 145 -8.45 -9.96 1.10
C PHE A 145 -7.60 -8.95 0.31
N ASN A 146 -6.54 -9.40 -0.39
CA ASN A 146 -5.76 -8.52 -1.23
C ASN A 146 -6.55 -7.91 -2.41
N VAL A 147 -7.53 -8.63 -2.95
CA VAL A 147 -8.45 -8.05 -3.95
C VAL A 147 -9.28 -6.92 -3.34
N SER A 148 -9.78 -7.10 -2.10
CA SER A 148 -10.53 -6.04 -1.40
C SER A 148 -9.67 -4.80 -1.11
N VAL A 149 -8.39 -4.99 -0.79
CA VAL A 149 -7.39 -3.92 -0.66
C VAL A 149 -7.31 -3.07 -1.94
N VAL A 150 -7.13 -3.74 -3.09
CA VAL A 150 -7.00 -3.05 -4.37
C VAL A 150 -8.30 -2.37 -4.78
N ALA A 151 -9.45 -3.02 -4.53
CA ALA A 151 -10.77 -2.43 -4.76
C ALA A 151 -10.98 -1.15 -3.93
N GLY A 152 -10.57 -1.15 -2.66
CA GLY A 152 -10.61 0.03 -1.81
C GLY A 152 -9.74 1.18 -2.36
N PHE A 153 -8.52 0.89 -2.77
CA PHE A 153 -7.64 1.87 -3.43
C PHE A 153 -8.19 2.38 -4.76
N ALA A 154 -9.02 1.60 -5.46
CA ALA A 154 -9.68 2.05 -6.69
C ALA A 154 -10.82 3.03 -6.42
N VAL A 155 -11.66 2.72 -5.43
CA VAL A 155 -12.86 3.50 -5.08
C VAL A 155 -12.48 4.79 -4.32
N GLY A 156 -11.51 4.71 -3.41
CA GLY A 156 -11.16 5.80 -2.50
C GLY A 156 -10.86 7.13 -3.19
N PRO A 157 -9.97 7.20 -4.18
CA PRO A 157 -9.67 8.47 -4.86
C PRO A 157 -10.86 9.09 -5.57
N VAL A 158 -11.75 8.28 -6.13
CA VAL A 158 -12.97 8.76 -6.80
C VAL A 158 -13.92 9.38 -5.76
N VAL A 159 -14.14 8.70 -4.64
CA VAL A 159 -14.95 9.22 -3.53
C VAL A 159 -14.33 10.50 -2.97
N GLY A 160 -13.02 10.49 -2.72
CA GLY A 160 -12.30 11.65 -2.20
C GLY A 160 -12.39 12.88 -3.10
N GLU A 161 -12.20 12.69 -4.41
CA GLU A 161 -12.28 13.77 -5.38
C GLU A 161 -13.70 14.34 -5.50
N ILE A 162 -14.72 13.47 -5.58
CA ILE A 162 -16.12 13.90 -5.70
C ILE A 162 -16.57 14.69 -4.44
N THR A 163 -16.24 14.18 -3.27
CA THR A 163 -16.60 14.84 -2.00
C THR A 163 -15.85 16.15 -1.82
N LEU A 164 -14.57 16.18 -2.15
CA LEU A 164 -13.78 17.40 -2.08
C LEU A 164 -14.32 18.50 -3.01
N GLN A 165 -14.61 18.16 -4.26
CA GLN A 165 -15.07 19.14 -5.26
C GLN A 165 -16.47 19.71 -4.94
N ARG A 166 -17.34 18.91 -4.31
CA ARG A 166 -18.72 19.32 -4.02
C ARG A 166 -18.86 20.02 -2.68
N GLU A 167 -18.20 19.50 -1.64
CA GLU A 167 -18.48 19.82 -0.24
C GLU A 167 -17.23 20.25 0.55
N GLY A 168 -16.04 20.22 -0.06
CA GLY A 168 -14.78 20.66 0.55
C GLY A 168 -14.10 19.62 1.45
N PHE A 169 -13.01 20.05 2.09
CA PHE A 169 -12.12 19.18 2.86
C PHE A 169 -12.79 18.51 4.06
N SER A 170 -13.58 19.25 4.83
CA SER A 170 -14.22 18.72 6.03
C SER A 170 -15.13 17.54 5.71
N THR A 171 -15.91 17.64 4.63
CA THR A 171 -16.78 16.54 4.18
C THR A 171 -15.98 15.37 3.61
N ALA A 172 -14.90 15.62 2.86
CA ALA A 172 -14.07 14.55 2.33
C ALA A 172 -13.45 13.71 3.46
N PHE A 173 -12.93 14.35 4.52
CA PHE A 173 -12.39 13.63 5.68
C PHE A 173 -13.49 13.04 6.58
N ALA A 174 -14.67 13.64 6.67
CA ALA A 174 -15.82 13.05 7.36
C ALA A 174 -16.32 11.78 6.66
N VAL A 175 -16.33 11.76 5.31
CA VAL A 175 -16.64 10.55 4.53
C VAL A 175 -15.57 9.49 4.75
N ALA A 176 -14.29 9.86 4.82
CA ALA A 176 -13.22 8.92 5.19
C ALA A 176 -13.44 8.35 6.60
N ALA A 177 -13.82 9.18 7.57
CA ALA A 177 -14.18 8.75 8.93
C ALA A 177 -15.40 7.82 8.94
N LEU A 178 -16.40 8.04 8.08
CA LEU A 178 -17.57 7.17 7.93
C LEU A 178 -17.15 5.76 7.41
N PHE A 179 -16.26 5.67 6.43
CA PHE A 179 -15.73 4.38 5.99
C PHE A 179 -14.89 3.70 7.09
N ALA A 180 -14.13 4.47 7.88
CA ALA A 180 -13.42 3.92 9.04
C ALA A 180 -14.39 3.44 10.12
N PHE A 181 -15.51 4.14 10.33
CA PHE A 181 -16.58 3.71 11.23
C PHE A 181 -17.29 2.44 10.72
N LEU A 182 -17.54 2.33 9.42
CA LEU A 182 -18.03 1.09 8.84
C LEU A 182 -17.04 -0.07 9.07
N CYS A 183 -15.75 0.19 8.89
CA CYS A 183 -14.70 -0.78 9.21
C CYS A 183 -14.72 -1.18 10.70
N LEU A 184 -14.95 -0.26 11.62
CA LEU A 184 -15.13 -0.53 13.05
C LEU A 184 -16.33 -1.46 13.30
N LEU A 185 -17.49 -1.17 12.74
CA LEU A 185 -18.69 -1.98 12.90
C LEU A 185 -18.50 -3.40 12.38
N LEU A 186 -17.91 -3.53 11.19
CA LEU A 186 -17.58 -4.82 10.59
C LEU A 186 -16.54 -5.58 11.44
N GLY A 187 -15.52 -4.88 11.94
CA GLY A 187 -14.49 -5.44 12.82
C GLY A 187 -15.06 -5.95 14.15
N LEU A 188 -16.06 -5.26 14.72
CA LEU A 188 -16.76 -5.71 15.94
C LEU A 188 -17.57 -7.00 15.71
N LEU A 189 -18.03 -7.26 14.50
CA LEU A 189 -18.77 -8.46 14.13
C LEU A 189 -17.85 -9.65 13.79
N LEU A 190 -16.54 -9.42 13.54
CA LEU A 190 -15.57 -10.49 13.29
C LEU A 190 -15.35 -11.34 14.54
N PRO A 191 -15.13 -12.66 14.38
CA PRO A 191 -14.68 -13.50 15.48
C PRO A 191 -13.28 -13.13 15.92
N GLU A 192 -12.93 -13.42 17.18
CA GLU A 192 -11.54 -13.36 17.62
C GLU A 192 -10.82 -14.63 17.15
N THR A 193 -9.71 -14.45 16.42
CA THR A 193 -8.95 -15.59 15.86
C THR A 193 -7.66 -15.89 16.62
N LYS A 194 -7.46 -15.23 17.79
CA LYS A 194 -6.28 -15.43 18.63
C LYS A 194 -6.07 -16.92 18.95
N PRO A 195 -4.86 -17.49 18.68
CA PRO A 195 -4.54 -18.85 19.07
C PRO A 195 -4.60 -19.03 20.59
N GLN A 196 -5.26 -20.10 21.06
CA GLN A 196 -5.33 -20.41 22.49
C GLN A 196 -3.99 -20.96 22.96
N GLY A 197 -3.44 -20.39 24.05
CA GLY A 197 -2.22 -20.89 24.70
C GLY A 197 -0.91 -20.34 24.18
N GLY A 198 -0.90 -19.47 23.15
CA GLY A 198 0.29 -18.77 22.69
C GLY A 198 0.80 -17.77 23.73
N LYS A 199 2.07 -17.88 24.15
CA LYS A 199 2.73 -16.83 24.95
C LYS A 199 3.10 -15.69 24.04
N ALA A 200 2.55 -14.49 24.29
CA ALA A 200 2.97 -13.28 23.61
C ALA A 200 4.46 -13.02 23.90
N HIS A 201 5.30 -13.09 22.91
CA HIS A 201 6.74 -12.85 23.04
C HIS A 201 7.13 -11.61 22.26
N PHE A 202 7.73 -10.64 22.94
CA PHE A 202 8.28 -9.46 22.29
C PHE A 202 9.70 -9.74 21.82
N GLU A 203 9.87 -10.04 20.55
CA GLU A 203 11.17 -10.39 19.96
C GLU A 203 12.06 -9.15 19.66
N GLY A 204 11.55 -7.94 19.87
CA GLY A 204 12.28 -6.70 19.64
C GLY A 204 12.48 -6.37 18.16
N VAL A 205 13.18 -5.25 17.88
CA VAL A 205 13.40 -4.73 16.52
C VAL A 205 14.26 -5.67 15.66
N LYS A 206 15.15 -6.46 16.27
CA LYS A 206 16.05 -7.37 15.56
C LYS A 206 15.30 -8.50 14.84
N SER A 207 14.11 -8.87 15.28
CA SER A 207 13.30 -9.91 14.65
C SER A 207 12.60 -9.44 13.38
N LEU A 208 12.48 -8.12 13.18
CA LEU A 208 11.79 -7.53 12.02
C LEU A 208 12.53 -7.71 10.70
N ILE A 209 13.85 -7.92 10.75
CA ILE A 209 14.67 -8.03 9.54
C ILE A 209 15.33 -9.41 9.49
N HIS A 210 14.88 -10.22 8.53
CA HIS A 210 15.48 -11.51 8.23
C HIS A 210 16.53 -11.35 7.11
N PRO A 211 17.78 -11.81 7.29
CA PRO A 211 18.87 -11.58 6.32
C PRO A 211 18.54 -12.04 4.89
N ILE A 212 17.86 -13.17 4.75
CA ILE A 212 17.45 -13.71 3.43
C ILE A 212 16.55 -12.74 2.67
N ALA A 213 15.64 -12.04 3.39
CA ALA A 213 14.66 -11.15 2.77
C ALA A 213 15.21 -9.75 2.45
N VAL A 214 16.35 -9.34 2.98
CA VAL A 214 16.92 -7.98 2.77
C VAL A 214 17.08 -7.67 1.28
N ARG A 215 17.48 -8.66 0.49
CA ARG A 215 17.67 -8.50 -0.96
C ARG A 215 16.35 -8.23 -1.68
N ALA A 216 15.34 -9.06 -1.44
CA ALA A 216 14.00 -8.87 -2.00
C ALA A 216 13.37 -7.58 -1.47
N GLY A 217 13.58 -7.28 -0.19
CA GLY A 217 13.16 -6.04 0.45
C GLY A 217 13.75 -4.79 -0.18
N ALA A 218 15.05 -4.77 -0.48
CA ALA A 218 15.71 -3.63 -1.13
C ALA A 218 15.12 -3.35 -2.53
N VAL A 219 14.86 -4.38 -3.33
CA VAL A 219 14.16 -4.23 -4.62
C VAL A 219 12.74 -3.73 -4.39
N SER A 220 12.01 -4.28 -3.41
CA SER A 220 10.66 -3.83 -3.05
C SER A 220 10.62 -2.39 -2.61
N PHE A 221 11.60 -1.92 -1.82
CA PHE A 221 11.72 -0.53 -1.40
C PHE A 221 11.72 0.44 -2.60
N LEU A 222 12.55 0.16 -3.61
CA LEU A 222 12.65 1.00 -4.81
C LEU A 222 11.35 0.99 -5.63
N LEU A 223 10.67 -0.15 -5.71
CA LEU A 223 9.41 -0.30 -6.45
C LEU A 223 8.21 0.31 -5.71
N PHE A 224 8.17 0.18 -4.38
CA PHE A 224 7.18 0.90 -3.57
C PHE A 224 7.37 2.41 -3.67
N GLY A 225 8.62 2.88 -3.80
CA GLY A 225 8.91 4.27 -4.12
C GLY A 225 8.22 4.71 -5.41
N ALA A 226 8.30 3.92 -6.48
CA ALA A 226 7.60 4.24 -7.73
C ALA A 226 6.07 4.26 -7.56
N PHE A 227 5.50 3.33 -6.81
CA PHE A 227 4.07 3.35 -6.46
C PHE A 227 3.68 4.63 -5.72
N LEU A 228 4.45 5.00 -4.71
CA LEU A 228 4.19 6.17 -3.89
C LEU A 228 4.37 7.48 -4.67
N SER A 229 5.42 7.59 -5.50
CA SER A 229 5.64 8.77 -6.32
C SER A 229 4.47 9.08 -7.22
N PHE A 230 3.87 8.05 -7.85
CA PHE A 230 2.67 8.23 -8.67
C PHE A 230 1.46 8.63 -7.80
N ASN A 231 1.10 7.85 -6.79
CA ASN A 231 -0.14 8.07 -6.06
C ASN A 231 -0.14 9.36 -5.23
N ALA A 232 0.99 9.76 -4.64
CA ALA A 232 1.09 10.97 -3.83
C ALA A 232 1.24 12.25 -4.67
N PHE A 233 1.93 12.16 -5.83
CA PHE A 233 2.32 13.36 -6.58
C PHE A 233 1.62 13.51 -7.94
N ILE A 234 0.83 12.51 -8.41
CA ILE A 234 0.08 12.65 -9.68
C ILE A 234 -0.97 13.76 -9.61
N THR A 235 -1.60 13.95 -8.43
CA THR A 235 -2.58 15.01 -8.23
C THR A 235 -1.97 16.40 -8.42
N PRO A 236 -0.94 16.81 -7.64
CA PRO A 236 -0.34 18.13 -7.83
C PRO A 236 0.38 18.27 -9.18
N PHE A 237 0.89 17.19 -9.77
CA PHE A 237 1.47 17.21 -11.11
C PHE A 237 0.41 17.49 -12.18
N ALA A 238 -0.73 16.81 -12.14
CA ALA A 238 -1.83 17.02 -13.07
C ALA A 238 -2.39 18.45 -12.96
N GLU A 239 -2.50 18.98 -11.74
CA GLU A 239 -2.92 20.37 -11.49
C GLU A 239 -1.93 21.39 -12.05
N SER A 240 -0.62 21.14 -11.96
CA SER A 240 0.39 22.01 -12.57
C SER A 240 0.31 22.04 -14.10
N MET A 241 -0.33 21.02 -14.71
CA MET A 241 -0.61 20.96 -16.15
C MET A 241 -2.01 21.51 -16.49
N GLY A 242 -2.75 22.08 -15.53
CA GLY A 242 -4.10 22.62 -15.72
C GLY A 242 -5.23 21.58 -15.72
N VAL A 243 -4.98 20.35 -15.25
CA VAL A 243 -6.01 19.31 -15.12
C VAL A 243 -6.77 19.52 -13.82
N GLY A 244 -8.01 19.98 -13.88
CA GLY A 244 -8.84 20.25 -12.70
C GLY A 244 -9.41 19.01 -12.00
N THR A 245 -9.39 17.83 -12.65
CA THR A 245 -10.00 16.60 -12.12
C THR A 245 -9.08 15.40 -12.32
N VAL A 246 -8.57 14.83 -11.23
CA VAL A 246 -7.62 13.70 -11.28
C VAL A 246 -8.27 12.33 -11.06
N ARG A 247 -9.55 12.30 -10.68
CA ARG A 247 -10.27 11.04 -10.37
C ARG A 247 -10.20 10.00 -11.49
N TRP A 248 -10.25 10.43 -12.76
CA TRP A 248 -10.19 9.53 -13.90
C TRP A 248 -8.80 8.94 -14.12
N ILE A 249 -7.73 9.71 -13.81
CA ILE A 249 -6.34 9.25 -13.86
C ILE A 249 -6.14 8.16 -12.79
N LEU A 250 -6.55 8.43 -11.55
CA LEU A 250 -6.42 7.49 -10.44
C LEU A 250 -7.33 6.26 -10.63
N LEU A 251 -8.54 6.45 -11.17
CA LEU A 251 -9.46 5.35 -11.47
C LEU A 251 -8.90 4.42 -12.56
N THR A 252 -8.39 4.96 -13.65
CA THR A 252 -7.80 4.15 -14.72
C THR A 252 -6.58 3.39 -14.25
N TYR A 253 -5.70 4.03 -13.44
CA TYR A 253 -4.59 3.36 -12.78
C TYR A 253 -5.06 2.18 -11.92
N ALA A 254 -6.05 2.42 -11.05
CA ALA A 254 -6.55 1.41 -10.14
C ALA A 254 -7.28 0.27 -10.85
N LEU A 255 -8.15 0.57 -11.82
CA LEU A 255 -8.81 -0.45 -12.63
C LEU A 255 -7.79 -1.29 -13.40
N THR A 256 -6.79 -0.67 -14.01
CA THR A 256 -5.71 -1.39 -14.70
C THR A 256 -4.98 -2.32 -13.73
N SER A 257 -4.69 -1.88 -12.50
CA SER A 257 -4.07 -2.72 -11.46
C SER A 257 -4.95 -3.91 -11.09
N VAL A 258 -6.28 -3.71 -10.93
CA VAL A 258 -7.23 -4.79 -10.65
C VAL A 258 -7.25 -5.80 -11.82
N PHE A 259 -7.46 -5.32 -13.05
CA PHE A 259 -7.50 -6.19 -14.22
C PHE A 259 -6.21 -6.96 -14.42
N THR A 260 -5.06 -6.29 -14.30
CA THR A 260 -3.76 -6.95 -14.43
C THR A 260 -3.58 -8.05 -13.38
N ARG A 261 -4.01 -7.86 -12.12
CA ARG A 261 -3.92 -8.88 -11.07
C ARG A 261 -4.90 -10.03 -11.31
N LEU A 262 -6.14 -9.74 -11.73
CA LEU A 262 -7.14 -10.79 -11.97
C LEU A 262 -6.76 -11.68 -13.16
N PHE A 263 -6.31 -11.10 -14.25
CA PHE A 263 -6.01 -11.85 -15.48
C PHE A 263 -4.54 -12.26 -15.58
N GLY A 264 -3.62 -11.43 -15.08
CA GLY A 264 -2.18 -11.67 -15.12
C GLY A 264 -1.63 -12.44 -13.91
N GLY A 265 -2.41 -12.64 -12.84
CA GLY A 265 -1.93 -13.31 -11.62
C GLY A 265 -1.32 -14.68 -11.88
N ARG A 266 -1.84 -15.44 -12.85
CA ARG A 266 -1.30 -16.74 -13.26
C ARG A 266 0.10 -16.67 -13.86
N LEU A 267 0.51 -15.52 -14.38
CA LEU A 267 1.85 -15.36 -14.95
C LEU A 267 2.94 -15.51 -13.88
N ILE A 268 2.63 -15.21 -12.62
CA ILE A 268 3.57 -15.38 -11.49
C ILE A 268 3.91 -16.84 -11.28
N ASP A 269 2.98 -17.76 -11.58
CA ASP A 269 3.15 -19.20 -11.39
C ASP A 269 3.65 -19.92 -12.66
N THR A 270 3.40 -19.34 -13.86
CA THR A 270 3.64 -20.02 -15.14
C THR A 270 4.85 -19.48 -15.92
N VAL A 271 5.21 -18.21 -15.70
CA VAL A 271 6.33 -17.57 -16.39
C VAL A 271 7.56 -17.61 -15.48
N ASP A 272 8.72 -17.81 -16.09
CA ASP A 272 9.98 -17.69 -15.33
C ASP A 272 10.06 -16.36 -14.59
N ARG A 273 10.26 -16.45 -13.27
CA ARG A 273 10.24 -15.29 -12.36
C ARG A 273 11.26 -14.23 -12.75
N ARG A 274 12.43 -14.65 -13.25
CA ARG A 274 13.48 -13.73 -13.68
C ARG A 274 13.03 -12.91 -14.88
N THR A 275 12.36 -13.53 -15.82
CA THR A 275 11.81 -12.89 -17.02
C THR A 275 10.64 -11.97 -16.64
N LEU A 276 9.66 -12.47 -15.87
CA LEU A 276 8.49 -11.71 -15.47
C LEU A 276 8.89 -10.45 -14.68
N GLY A 277 9.78 -10.59 -13.70
CA GLY A 277 10.25 -9.46 -12.91
C GLY A 277 11.03 -8.45 -13.75
N SER A 278 11.92 -8.91 -14.64
CA SER A 278 12.67 -8.01 -15.54
C SER A 278 11.73 -7.23 -16.46
N CYS A 279 10.77 -7.90 -17.11
CA CYS A 279 9.77 -7.24 -17.95
C CYS A 279 8.96 -6.22 -17.15
N SER A 280 8.55 -6.57 -15.94
CA SER A 280 7.73 -5.69 -15.11
C SER A 280 8.50 -4.42 -14.68
N HIS A 281 9.80 -4.51 -14.38
CA HIS A 281 10.64 -3.32 -14.12
C HIS A 281 10.73 -2.41 -15.36
N VAL A 282 10.98 -2.99 -16.54
CA VAL A 282 11.03 -2.24 -17.81
C VAL A 282 9.72 -1.53 -18.08
N ILE A 283 8.58 -2.21 -17.87
CA ILE A 283 7.25 -1.61 -18.03
C ILE A 283 7.08 -0.40 -17.09
N VAL A 284 7.47 -0.51 -15.81
CA VAL A 284 7.40 0.63 -14.88
C VAL A 284 8.27 1.80 -15.35
N ILE A 285 9.49 1.52 -15.80
CA ILE A 285 10.39 2.55 -16.34
C ILE A 285 9.75 3.26 -17.54
N ILE A 286 9.17 2.52 -18.48
CA ILE A 286 8.49 3.10 -19.64
C ILE A 286 7.34 4.01 -19.18
N GLY A 287 6.52 3.57 -18.23
CA GLY A 287 5.42 4.39 -17.69
C GLY A 287 5.91 5.70 -17.06
N LEU A 288 7.00 5.65 -16.29
CA LEU A 288 7.63 6.82 -15.70
C LEU A 288 8.21 7.76 -16.78
N LEU A 289 8.89 7.21 -17.79
CA LEU A 289 9.44 7.98 -18.89
C LEU A 289 8.36 8.67 -19.74
N VAL A 290 7.18 8.06 -19.89
CA VAL A 290 6.02 8.72 -20.52
C VAL A 290 5.64 9.98 -19.76
N LEU A 291 5.61 9.95 -18.41
CA LEU A 291 5.35 11.15 -17.59
C LEU A 291 6.47 12.20 -17.69
N VAL A 292 7.70 11.78 -17.92
CA VAL A 292 8.86 12.68 -18.05
C VAL A 292 8.91 13.36 -19.42
N VAL A 293 8.71 12.60 -20.49
CA VAL A 293 8.94 13.07 -21.87
C VAL A 293 7.77 13.88 -22.39
N PHE A 294 6.55 13.38 -22.20
CA PHE A 294 5.37 14.01 -22.79
C PHE A 294 4.73 15.02 -21.86
N ASN A 295 4.49 16.24 -22.37
CA ASN A 295 3.86 17.33 -21.61
C ASN A 295 2.44 17.56 -22.10
N ASN A 296 1.59 16.54 -21.97
CA ASN A 296 0.19 16.60 -22.38
C ASN A 296 -0.70 15.77 -21.43
N HIS A 297 -1.99 16.09 -21.38
CA HIS A 297 -2.93 15.39 -20.49
C HIS A 297 -3.02 13.87 -20.77
N PRO A 298 -3.01 13.37 -22.01
CA PRO A 298 -3.02 11.93 -22.26
C PRO A 298 -1.85 11.17 -21.63
N SER A 299 -0.68 11.79 -21.50
CA SER A 299 0.49 11.12 -20.90
C SER A 299 0.27 10.72 -19.44
N LEU A 300 -0.55 11.46 -18.68
CA LEU A 300 -0.89 11.13 -17.30
C LEU A 300 -1.66 9.80 -17.21
N TYR A 301 -2.56 9.56 -18.16
CA TYR A 301 -3.30 8.29 -18.24
C TYR A 301 -2.43 7.16 -18.75
N VAL A 302 -1.72 7.37 -19.86
CA VAL A 302 -0.88 6.34 -20.48
C VAL A 302 0.26 5.93 -19.56
N GLY A 303 0.95 6.89 -18.94
CA GLY A 303 1.98 6.63 -17.97
C GLY A 303 1.45 5.86 -16.75
N GLY A 304 0.29 6.27 -16.22
CA GLY A 304 -0.38 5.59 -15.11
C GLY A 304 -0.79 4.16 -15.46
N ILE A 305 -1.39 3.92 -16.62
CA ILE A 305 -1.77 2.58 -17.09
C ILE A 305 -0.55 1.67 -17.19
N ILE A 306 0.53 2.14 -17.84
CA ILE A 306 1.75 1.36 -18.01
C ILE A 306 2.39 1.04 -16.65
N MET A 307 2.48 2.04 -15.76
CA MET A 307 2.99 1.83 -14.40
C MET A 307 2.13 0.82 -13.62
N ALA A 308 0.80 0.89 -13.72
CA ALA A 308 -0.12 -0.01 -13.05
C ALA A 308 0.10 -1.47 -13.47
N ILE A 309 0.31 -1.72 -14.77
CA ILE A 309 0.64 -3.06 -15.29
C ILE A 309 1.93 -3.57 -14.65
N GLY A 310 3.02 -2.81 -14.73
CA GLY A 310 4.30 -3.24 -14.20
C GLY A 310 4.27 -3.46 -12.68
N LEU A 311 3.76 -2.50 -11.90
CA LEU A 311 3.72 -2.57 -10.44
C LEU A 311 2.81 -3.69 -9.90
N SER A 312 1.82 -4.13 -10.68
CA SER A 312 0.90 -5.20 -10.26
C SER A 312 1.62 -6.54 -10.02
N PHE A 313 2.71 -6.82 -10.71
CA PHE A 313 3.49 -8.06 -10.56
C PHE A 313 4.60 -7.95 -9.51
N ASN A 314 5.17 -6.77 -9.32
CA ASN A 314 6.41 -6.60 -8.58
C ASN A 314 6.31 -6.99 -7.11
N VAL A 315 5.35 -6.45 -6.37
CA VAL A 315 5.23 -6.73 -4.92
C VAL A 315 4.89 -8.20 -4.65
N PRO A 316 3.86 -8.80 -5.30
CA PRO A 316 3.58 -10.22 -5.11
C PRO A 316 4.77 -11.11 -5.47
N LEU A 317 5.50 -10.79 -6.55
CA LEU A 317 6.65 -11.55 -6.98
C LEU A 317 7.79 -11.51 -5.95
N MET A 318 8.08 -10.35 -5.36
CA MET A 318 9.11 -10.23 -4.31
C MET A 318 8.75 -11.02 -3.06
N VAL A 319 7.48 -11.01 -2.65
CA VAL A 319 6.99 -11.78 -1.51
C VAL A 319 7.13 -13.27 -1.77
N VAL A 320 6.75 -13.76 -2.96
CA VAL A 320 6.85 -15.18 -3.33
C VAL A 320 8.32 -15.62 -3.40
N ILE A 321 9.19 -14.85 -4.06
CA ILE A 321 10.63 -15.16 -4.15
C ILE A 321 11.26 -15.23 -2.75
N ALA A 322 10.93 -14.29 -1.87
CA ALA A 322 11.44 -14.27 -0.51
C ALA A 322 10.93 -15.47 0.30
N ALA A 323 9.64 -15.77 0.24
CA ALA A 323 9.02 -16.88 0.95
C ALA A 323 9.57 -18.26 0.54
N ASP A 324 9.80 -18.44 -0.77
CA ASP A 324 10.35 -19.71 -1.30
C ASP A 324 11.84 -19.90 -0.99
N SER A 325 12.53 -18.82 -0.61
CA SER A 325 13.93 -18.86 -0.19
C SER A 325 14.13 -19.24 1.27
N ALA A 326 13.03 -19.38 2.03
CA ALA A 326 13.03 -19.60 3.47
C ALA A 326 12.53 -21.00 3.83
N SER A 327 13.01 -21.54 4.97
CA SER A 327 12.42 -22.72 5.58
C SER A 327 10.95 -22.48 5.98
N PRO A 328 10.09 -23.50 6.08
CA PRO A 328 8.69 -23.33 6.47
C PRO A 328 8.51 -22.50 7.73
N ASP A 329 9.38 -22.67 8.73
CA ASP A 329 9.32 -21.99 10.03
C ASP A 329 9.72 -20.50 9.96
N GLU A 330 10.50 -20.10 8.94
CA GLU A 330 11.01 -18.75 8.76
C GLU A 330 10.18 -17.91 7.77
N ARG A 331 9.29 -18.53 7.00
CA ARG A 331 8.54 -17.88 5.91
C ARG A 331 7.79 -16.63 6.36
N SER A 332 7.13 -16.67 7.52
CA SER A 332 6.38 -15.53 8.05
C SER A 332 7.28 -14.33 8.36
N ARG A 333 8.46 -14.56 8.94
CA ARG A 333 9.45 -13.52 9.26
C ARG A 333 10.07 -12.93 7.99
N VAL A 334 10.35 -13.77 7.01
CA VAL A 334 10.89 -13.37 5.70
C VAL A 334 9.89 -12.47 4.97
N VAL A 335 8.62 -12.86 4.91
CA VAL A 335 7.54 -12.04 4.30
C VAL A 335 7.36 -10.72 5.07
N ALA A 336 7.34 -10.77 6.40
CA ALA A 336 7.25 -9.58 7.23
C ALA A 336 8.38 -8.57 6.94
N THR A 337 9.60 -9.06 6.71
CA THR A 337 10.74 -8.21 6.32
C THR A 337 10.48 -7.48 5.00
N VAL A 338 9.97 -8.15 3.97
CA VAL A 338 9.64 -7.49 2.69
C VAL A 338 8.61 -6.36 2.89
N ILE A 339 7.63 -6.59 3.78
CA ILE A 339 6.61 -5.58 4.10
C ILE A 339 7.23 -4.38 4.85
N VAL A 340 8.17 -4.62 5.78
CA VAL A 340 8.90 -3.55 6.48
C VAL A 340 9.64 -2.64 5.48
N PHE A 341 10.24 -3.19 4.43
CA PHE A 341 10.85 -2.38 3.36
C PHE A 341 9.83 -1.55 2.59
N GLY A 342 8.59 -2.01 2.45
CA GLY A 342 7.49 -1.21 1.93
C GLY A 342 7.13 -0.03 2.85
N ASP A 343 7.08 -0.25 4.17
CA ASP A 343 6.83 0.83 5.14
C ASP A 343 7.99 1.84 5.17
N LEU A 344 9.24 1.35 5.03
CA LEU A 344 10.42 2.22 4.88
C LEU A 344 10.30 3.09 3.61
N ALA A 345 9.83 2.52 2.51
CA ALA A 345 9.59 3.29 1.28
C ALA A 345 8.49 4.34 1.49
N ASN A 346 7.36 3.96 2.10
CA ASN A 346 6.28 4.90 2.42
C ASN A 346 6.76 6.06 3.31
N SER A 347 7.73 5.81 4.18
CA SER A 347 8.29 6.84 5.06
C SER A 347 9.31 7.71 4.32
N PHE A 348 10.42 7.12 3.94
CA PHE A 348 11.60 7.87 3.48
C PHE A 348 11.53 8.30 2.02
N ALA A 349 10.89 7.49 1.15
CA ALA A 349 10.75 7.86 -0.26
C ALA A 349 9.78 9.05 -0.42
N ALA A 350 8.71 9.14 0.40
CA ALA A 350 7.80 10.27 0.38
C ALA A 350 8.51 11.60 0.68
N PHE A 351 9.36 11.62 1.71
CA PHE A 351 10.18 12.81 2.04
C PHE A 351 11.10 13.19 0.89
N GLY A 352 11.84 12.20 0.36
CA GLY A 352 12.76 12.42 -0.75
C GLY A 352 12.06 12.92 -2.01
N PHE A 353 10.90 12.35 -2.35
CA PHE A 353 10.16 12.75 -3.56
C PHE A 353 9.53 14.14 -3.41
N GLY A 354 9.09 14.53 -2.22
CA GLY A 354 8.65 15.91 -1.97
C GLY A 354 9.78 16.91 -2.23
N ALA A 355 10.97 16.69 -1.65
CA ALA A 355 12.14 17.53 -1.87
C ALA A 355 12.57 17.54 -3.35
N LEU A 356 12.55 16.41 -4.04
CA LEU A 356 12.88 16.32 -5.46
C LEU A 356 11.85 17.05 -6.33
N ALA A 357 10.57 16.94 -6.03
CA ALA A 357 9.52 17.62 -6.77
C ALA A 357 9.62 19.15 -6.60
N GLU A 358 9.95 19.62 -5.40
CA GLU A 358 10.17 21.04 -5.11
C GLU A 358 11.41 21.59 -5.82
N GLY A 359 12.54 20.87 -5.77
CA GLY A 359 13.80 21.33 -6.34
C GLY A 359 13.93 21.16 -7.84
N LEU A 360 13.41 20.07 -8.42
CA LEU A 360 13.59 19.68 -9.82
C LEU A 360 12.26 19.64 -10.61
N GLY A 361 11.15 19.95 -9.97
CA GLY A 361 9.81 19.76 -10.53
C GLY A 361 9.40 18.29 -10.64
N TYR A 362 8.13 18.05 -10.91
CA TYR A 362 7.56 16.68 -10.97
C TYR A 362 8.24 15.79 -12.01
N ARG A 363 8.59 16.35 -13.17
CA ARG A 363 9.26 15.60 -14.25
C ARG A 363 10.67 15.16 -13.85
N GLY A 364 11.42 16.05 -13.16
CA GLY A 364 12.73 15.72 -12.58
C GLY A 364 12.63 14.63 -11.53
N MET A 365 11.65 14.72 -10.64
CA MET A 365 11.33 13.69 -9.66
C MET A 365 11.05 12.34 -10.34
N TYR A 366 10.13 12.28 -11.34
CA TYR A 366 9.82 11.04 -12.05
C TYR A 366 11.01 10.47 -12.83
N ALA A 367 11.91 11.30 -13.35
CA ALA A 367 13.15 10.85 -14.00
C ALA A 367 14.07 10.14 -12.99
N ILE A 368 14.23 10.71 -11.79
CA ILE A 368 15.01 10.07 -10.72
C ILE A 368 14.37 8.76 -10.28
N VAL A 369 13.04 8.73 -10.13
CA VAL A 369 12.31 7.50 -9.79
C VAL A 369 12.50 6.44 -10.89
N ALA A 370 12.50 6.80 -12.16
CA ALA A 370 12.81 5.88 -13.26
C ALA A 370 14.24 5.30 -13.13
N GLY A 371 15.21 6.14 -12.78
CA GLY A 371 16.57 5.70 -12.45
C GLY A 371 16.62 4.73 -11.26
N MET A 372 15.86 5.03 -10.19
CA MET A 372 15.75 4.12 -9.02
C MET A 372 15.17 2.75 -9.41
N VAL A 373 14.13 2.71 -10.26
CA VAL A 373 13.59 1.45 -10.80
C VAL A 373 14.60 0.76 -11.72
N GLY A 374 15.42 1.52 -12.45
CA GLY A 374 16.55 0.99 -13.21
C GLY A 374 17.59 0.30 -12.31
N ILE A 375 17.94 0.91 -11.19
CA ILE A 375 18.78 0.27 -10.16
C ILE A 375 18.12 -1.00 -9.62
N ALA A 376 16.81 -0.96 -9.33
CA ALA A 376 16.06 -2.14 -8.90
C ALA A 376 16.13 -3.28 -9.94
N ALA A 377 16.00 -2.96 -11.23
CA ALA A 377 16.12 -3.93 -12.32
C ALA A 377 17.51 -4.56 -12.41
N VAL A 378 18.58 -3.77 -12.24
CA VAL A 378 19.97 -4.27 -12.20
C VAL A 378 20.19 -5.14 -10.97
N LEU A 379 19.77 -4.71 -9.79
CA LEU A 379 19.86 -5.49 -8.55
C LEU A 379 19.08 -6.80 -8.67
N TYR A 380 17.89 -6.77 -9.26
CA TYR A 380 17.07 -7.95 -9.48
C TYR A 380 17.75 -9.00 -10.36
N ARG A 381 18.48 -8.59 -11.39
CA ARG A 381 19.20 -9.50 -12.32
C ARG A 381 20.59 -9.88 -11.86
N SER A 382 21.18 -9.17 -10.91
CA SER A 382 22.56 -9.34 -10.43
C SER A 382 22.70 -10.56 -9.52
N LYS A 383 23.96 -10.89 -9.18
CA LYS A 383 24.29 -11.91 -8.16
C LYS A 383 23.69 -11.62 -6.79
N PHE A 384 23.23 -10.38 -6.55
CA PHE A 384 22.58 -9.98 -5.31
C PHE A 384 21.24 -10.71 -5.07
N THR A 385 20.43 -10.90 -6.12
CA THR A 385 19.15 -11.61 -6.05
C THR A 385 19.15 -12.98 -6.77
N ALA A 386 20.17 -13.28 -7.54
CA ALA A 386 20.26 -14.52 -8.29
C ALA A 386 20.05 -15.82 -7.45
N PRO A 387 20.57 -15.92 -6.20
CA PRO A 387 20.29 -17.08 -5.34
C PRO A 387 18.81 -17.24 -5.00
N LEU A 388 18.06 -16.13 -4.91
CA LEU A 388 16.63 -16.13 -4.59
C LEU A 388 15.75 -16.50 -5.80
N ILE A 389 16.22 -16.18 -7.01
CA ILE A 389 15.46 -16.38 -8.25
C ILE A 389 15.69 -17.80 -8.83
N GLY A 390 16.84 -18.41 -8.54
CA GLY A 390 17.29 -19.68 -9.13
C GLY A 390 16.71 -20.96 -8.51
N ILE A 391 15.95 -20.87 -7.40
CA ILE A 391 15.51 -22.02 -6.60
C ILE A 391 14.52 -22.93 -7.36
N HIS A 392 13.88 -22.46 -8.42
CA HIS A 392 12.85 -23.21 -9.16
C HIS A 392 13.38 -24.12 -10.28
N LYS A 393 14.69 -24.28 -10.49
CA LYS A 393 15.21 -25.15 -11.57
C LYS A 393 15.44 -26.60 -11.16
N ASN A 394 15.30 -26.97 -9.89
CA ASN A 394 15.65 -28.29 -9.37
C ASN A 394 14.55 -29.01 -8.56
N SER A 395 13.27 -28.66 -8.74
CA SER A 395 12.15 -29.41 -8.14
C SER A 395 11.16 -29.88 -9.17
#